data_0159f678498e450229daddc62c95fbc6
#
_entry.id   0159f678498e450229daddc62c95fbc6
#
_cell.length_a   1.000
_cell.length_b   1.000
_cell.length_c   1.000
_cell.angle_alpha   90.00
_cell.angle_beta   90.00
_cell.angle_gamma   90.00
#
_symmetry.space_group_name_H-M   'P 1'
#
loop_
_entity.id
_entity.type
_entity.pdbx_description
1 polymer ?
#
loop_
_entity_poly.entity_id
_entity_poly.type
_entity_poly.pdbx_seq_one_letter_code
_entity_poly.pdbx_strand_id
1 'polypeptide(L)'
;MSAADNGRPLPYLDPHYGAFWTSGADGVLRIQSCATCGALRHPPAPSCYACGSLEATWAEVSGTATVVGFTINHHRWHPAFDPPYALAIVALDEDDGVRLTTQIVATDLDAIRVGMRVTVQFESVDDVWLPVFTAIPGEPDAATAPDPDIRHLVRPRLTERKFEADSAITGVGASQTGRRLMRDPLSLTVEASLRAIADAGLTVDDIDGLCSYPGPDGWGHGHSEGGIGELMESMHLRPSWINGAPETPGQSGSIVAAMMAVSAGLCRHVLCFRTVWESTLAVTPTPHHAGDRITGNMGSAFRLPYGAFSAASWIGMYAHNYMHHYGMDRETLGWIAVTSRANAALNPDAVYRDPMSMDDYLSARMISTPFGLYDCDVPCDASIAVIVSAIDTARDRPHPPIRIEAVGTQLIERLSWDQGTLTHEPQVMGPAAHLWTRTDLRQSDVDVALLYDGFTFNCLSWIEALG
;
A
#
# COMPACT_ATOMS: atom_id res chain seq x y z
N MET A 1 -27.72 29.83 3.39
CA MET A 1 -27.53 28.81 4.43
C MET A 1 -26.41 27.92 3.91
N SER A 2 -25.20 28.02 4.47
CA SER A 2 -24.08 27.16 4.08
C SER A 2 -24.49 25.72 4.30
N ALA A 3 -24.17 24.85 3.34
CA ALA A 3 -24.25 23.42 3.52
C ALA A 3 -23.48 23.08 4.82
N ALA A 4 -24.14 22.36 5.72
CA ALA A 4 -23.53 21.95 6.96
C ALA A 4 -22.19 21.29 6.64
N ASP A 5 -21.15 21.70 7.32
CA ASP A 5 -19.86 21.03 7.38
C ASP A 5 -20.09 19.55 7.71
N ASN A 6 -20.10 18.70 6.69
CA ASN A 6 -20.32 17.27 6.83
C ASN A 6 -19.08 16.55 7.38
N GLY A 7 -18.08 17.29 7.89
CA GLY A 7 -16.83 16.74 8.36
C GLY A 7 -15.97 16.14 7.24
N ARG A 8 -16.11 16.61 6.00
CA ARG A 8 -15.26 16.20 4.87
C ARG A 8 -13.80 16.53 5.20
N PRO A 9 -12.87 15.57 5.13
CA PRO A 9 -11.47 15.84 5.36
C PRO A 9 -10.94 16.81 4.31
N LEU A 10 -10.39 17.94 4.73
CA LEU A 10 -9.83 18.95 3.83
C LEU A 10 -8.30 19.04 4.02
N PRO A 11 -7.55 19.36 2.97
CA PRO A 11 -6.11 19.53 3.07
C PRO A 11 -5.76 20.77 3.88
N TYR A 12 -4.62 20.73 4.54
CA TYR A 12 -4.04 21.92 5.15
C TYR A 12 -3.48 22.84 4.05
N LEU A 13 -3.81 24.14 4.11
CA LEU A 13 -3.32 25.13 3.16
C LEU A 13 -1.94 25.63 3.58
N ASP A 14 -0.91 24.84 3.33
CA ASP A 14 0.47 25.22 3.55
C ASP A 14 1.06 25.97 2.34
N PRO A 15 2.25 26.59 2.47
CA PRO A 15 2.87 27.34 1.38
C PRO A 15 3.19 26.51 0.12
N HIS A 16 3.33 25.19 0.24
CA HIS A 16 3.65 24.32 -0.89
C HIS A 16 2.42 23.87 -1.68
N TYR A 17 1.30 23.56 -0.98
CA TYR A 17 0.11 22.96 -1.60
C TYR A 17 -1.06 23.93 -1.69
N GLY A 18 -1.07 24.98 -0.89
CA GLY A 18 -2.19 25.91 -0.77
C GLY A 18 -2.63 26.51 -2.10
N ALA A 19 -1.70 26.87 -2.98
CA ALA A 19 -2.03 27.44 -4.28
C ALA A 19 -2.75 26.45 -5.20
N PHE A 20 -2.49 25.16 -5.13
CA PHE A 20 -3.28 24.13 -5.84
C PHE A 20 -4.73 24.12 -5.34
N TRP A 21 -4.94 24.10 -4.04
CA TRP A 21 -6.25 23.99 -3.42
C TRP A 21 -7.10 25.26 -3.50
N THR A 22 -6.47 26.42 -3.74
CA THR A 22 -7.18 27.71 -3.87
C THR A 22 -7.31 28.16 -5.32
N SER A 23 -6.67 27.48 -6.28
CA SER A 23 -6.64 27.89 -7.69
C SER A 23 -8.02 27.94 -8.34
N GLY A 24 -8.95 27.09 -7.90
CA GLY A 24 -10.31 27.04 -8.43
C GLY A 24 -11.18 28.24 -8.07
N ALA A 25 -10.74 29.18 -7.23
CA ALA A 25 -11.52 30.36 -6.85
C ALA A 25 -11.89 31.25 -8.04
N ASP A 26 -11.08 31.26 -9.07
CA ASP A 26 -11.33 31.98 -10.35
C ASP A 26 -11.71 31.02 -11.50
N GLY A 27 -11.91 29.73 -11.20
CA GLY A 27 -12.31 28.72 -12.18
C GLY A 27 -11.17 28.14 -13.02
N VAL A 28 -9.91 28.40 -12.67
CA VAL A 28 -8.72 27.97 -13.43
C VAL A 28 -7.93 26.93 -12.65
N LEU A 29 -7.68 25.77 -13.26
CA LEU A 29 -6.78 24.77 -12.69
C LEU A 29 -5.33 25.19 -12.86
N ARG A 30 -4.58 25.18 -11.76
CA ARG A 30 -3.15 25.52 -11.76
C ARG A 30 -2.34 24.34 -11.22
N ILE A 31 -1.31 23.97 -11.98
CA ILE A 31 -0.36 22.91 -11.63
C ILE A 31 1.00 23.55 -11.36
N GLN A 32 1.73 23.04 -10.37
CA GLN A 32 3.08 23.54 -10.11
C GLN A 32 3.98 23.30 -11.32
N SER A 33 4.70 24.33 -11.73
CA SER A 33 5.64 24.30 -12.85
C SER A 33 7.03 24.73 -12.38
N CYS A 34 8.07 24.15 -12.96
CA CYS A 34 9.44 24.61 -12.75
C CYS A 34 9.67 25.95 -13.47
N ALA A 35 10.08 26.99 -12.74
CA ALA A 35 10.37 28.30 -13.33
C ALA A 35 11.58 28.28 -14.30
N THR A 36 12.46 27.27 -14.19
CA THR A 36 13.65 27.13 -15.02
C THR A 36 13.42 26.36 -16.32
N CYS A 37 12.70 25.22 -16.28
CA CYS A 37 12.54 24.32 -17.45
C CYS A 37 11.09 24.09 -17.85
N GLY A 38 10.10 24.61 -17.13
CA GLY A 38 8.69 24.49 -17.47
C GLY A 38 8.04 23.14 -17.10
N ALA A 39 8.79 22.15 -16.58
CA ALA A 39 8.24 20.85 -16.24
C ALA A 39 7.11 20.96 -15.21
N LEU A 40 5.95 20.35 -15.51
CA LEU A 40 4.81 20.30 -14.62
C LEU A 40 5.01 19.23 -13.53
N ARG A 41 4.40 19.45 -12.36
CA ARG A 41 4.54 18.53 -11.21
C ARG A 41 3.24 18.42 -10.42
N HIS A 42 2.84 17.21 -10.17
CA HIS A 42 1.78 16.89 -9.21
C HIS A 42 2.15 15.58 -8.47
N PRO A 43 1.94 15.46 -7.15
CA PRO A 43 1.72 16.58 -6.22
C PRO A 43 2.85 17.62 -6.28
N PRO A 44 2.63 18.88 -5.83
CA PRO A 44 3.68 19.89 -5.76
C PRO A 44 4.89 19.40 -4.97
N ALA A 45 6.09 19.75 -5.41
CA ALA A 45 7.33 19.31 -4.79
C ALA A 45 8.33 20.48 -4.68
N PRO A 46 9.26 20.46 -3.69
CA PRO A 46 10.20 21.57 -3.46
C PRO A 46 11.28 21.66 -4.53
N SER A 47 11.50 20.60 -5.31
CA SER A 47 12.53 20.57 -6.36
C SER A 47 11.99 20.02 -7.67
N CYS A 48 12.59 20.42 -8.79
CA CYS A 48 12.27 19.90 -10.10
C CYS A 48 12.98 18.57 -10.37
N TYR A 49 12.24 17.53 -10.70
CA TYR A 49 12.80 16.22 -11.03
C TYR A 49 13.61 16.23 -12.33
N ALA A 50 13.32 17.17 -13.26
CA ALA A 50 13.96 17.22 -14.57
C ALA A 50 15.30 18.00 -14.58
N CYS A 51 15.41 19.10 -13.80
CA CYS A 51 16.58 19.95 -13.82
C CYS A 51 17.18 20.27 -12.44
N GLY A 52 16.59 19.80 -11.34
CA GLY A 52 17.05 20.02 -9.97
C GLY A 52 16.79 21.43 -9.42
N SER A 53 16.18 22.33 -10.18
CA SER A 53 15.89 23.71 -9.73
C SER A 53 14.91 23.71 -8.55
N LEU A 54 15.13 24.62 -7.60
CA LEU A 54 14.21 24.90 -6.48
C LEU A 54 13.20 26.00 -6.80
N GLU A 55 13.33 26.64 -7.96
CA GLU A 55 12.44 27.72 -8.40
C GLU A 55 11.16 27.13 -8.98
N ALA A 56 10.04 27.45 -8.36
CA ALA A 56 8.71 26.98 -8.77
C ALA A 56 7.77 28.15 -9.07
N THR A 57 6.84 27.91 -10.00
CA THR A 57 5.73 28.79 -10.32
C THR A 57 4.47 27.93 -10.49
N TRP A 58 3.35 28.57 -10.86
CA TRP A 58 2.07 27.89 -11.11
C TRP A 58 1.65 28.15 -12.54
N ALA A 59 1.49 27.09 -13.32
CA ALA A 59 1.01 27.15 -14.69
C ALA A 59 -0.49 26.94 -14.73
N GLU A 60 -1.19 27.79 -15.49
CA GLU A 60 -2.58 27.56 -15.85
C GLU A 60 -2.64 26.45 -16.89
N VAL A 61 -3.53 25.46 -16.65
CA VAL A 61 -3.75 24.32 -17.56
C VAL A 61 -5.19 24.35 -18.07
N SER A 62 -5.44 23.69 -19.19
CA SER A 62 -6.76 23.66 -19.86
C SER A 62 -7.89 23.14 -18.96
N GLY A 63 -7.51 22.27 -18.02
CA GLY A 63 -8.45 21.53 -17.20
C GLY A 63 -9.13 20.37 -17.93
N THR A 64 -8.67 20.03 -19.15
CA THR A 64 -9.09 18.83 -19.87
C THR A 64 -8.14 17.67 -19.57
N ALA A 65 -8.70 16.46 -19.51
CA ALA A 65 -7.95 15.28 -19.11
C ALA A 65 -8.59 13.99 -19.68
N THR A 66 -7.85 12.90 -19.55
CA THR A 66 -8.32 11.56 -19.89
C THR A 66 -8.36 10.69 -18.62
N VAL A 67 -9.44 9.95 -18.43
CA VAL A 67 -9.54 8.95 -17.36
C VAL A 67 -8.59 7.80 -17.70
N VAL A 68 -7.59 7.56 -16.85
CA VAL A 68 -6.62 6.46 -17.02
C VAL A 68 -6.84 5.31 -16.03
N GLY A 69 -7.61 5.53 -14.99
CA GLY A 69 -8.07 4.50 -14.05
C GLY A 69 -9.27 5.02 -13.28
N PHE A 70 -10.18 4.15 -12.90
CA PHE A 70 -11.37 4.56 -12.14
C PHE A 70 -11.87 3.43 -11.24
N THR A 71 -12.76 3.77 -10.32
CA THR A 71 -13.54 2.82 -9.52
C THR A 71 -14.86 3.44 -9.11
N ILE A 72 -15.90 2.62 -9.01
CA ILE A 72 -17.16 3.02 -8.38
C ILE A 72 -17.16 2.49 -6.96
N ASN A 73 -17.10 3.40 -6.00
CA ASN A 73 -17.12 3.03 -4.59
C ASN A 73 -18.56 2.77 -4.14
N HIS A 74 -18.82 1.60 -3.57
CA HIS A 74 -20.14 1.16 -3.07
C HIS A 74 -20.20 1.09 -1.54
N HIS A 75 -19.06 1.30 -0.85
CA HIS A 75 -19.00 1.23 0.60
C HIS A 75 -18.89 2.62 1.23
N ARG A 76 -19.62 2.86 2.30
CA ARG A 76 -19.51 4.12 3.06
C ARG A 76 -18.32 4.05 4.00
N TRP A 77 -17.19 4.60 3.58
CA TRP A 77 -15.98 4.70 4.39
C TRP A 77 -16.00 5.87 5.35
N HIS A 78 -16.70 6.96 4.99
CA HIS A 78 -16.76 8.19 5.77
C HIS A 78 -18.15 8.82 5.67
N PRO A 79 -18.69 9.42 6.76
CA PRO A 79 -20.03 10.00 6.76
C PRO A 79 -20.28 11.11 5.73
N ALA A 80 -19.23 11.82 5.32
CA ALA A 80 -19.33 12.91 4.34
C ALA A 80 -19.56 12.43 2.88
N PHE A 81 -19.47 11.12 2.61
CA PHE A 81 -19.57 10.58 1.27
C PHE A 81 -20.65 9.49 1.20
N ASP A 82 -21.68 9.77 0.42
CA ASP A 82 -22.77 8.81 0.16
C ASP A 82 -22.48 7.96 -1.06
N PRO A 83 -22.27 6.64 -0.92
CA PRO A 83 -22.10 5.74 -2.07
C PRO A 83 -23.44 5.49 -2.78
N PRO A 84 -23.43 5.15 -4.12
CA PRO A 84 -22.23 4.99 -4.92
C PRO A 84 -21.67 6.32 -5.46
N TYR A 85 -20.35 6.42 -5.57
CA TYR A 85 -19.67 7.55 -6.21
C TYR A 85 -18.42 7.07 -6.97
N ALA A 86 -18.02 7.83 -7.99
CA ALA A 86 -16.87 7.50 -8.82
C ALA A 86 -15.62 8.22 -8.36
N LEU A 87 -14.53 7.46 -8.26
CA LEU A 87 -13.16 7.96 -8.13
C LEU A 87 -12.39 7.66 -9.41
N ALA A 88 -11.50 8.54 -9.81
CA ALA A 88 -10.68 8.33 -10.99
C ALA A 88 -9.26 8.89 -10.79
N ILE A 89 -8.32 8.32 -11.53
CA ILE A 89 -7.05 8.95 -11.87
C ILE A 89 -7.23 9.52 -13.26
N VAL A 90 -7.01 10.83 -13.41
CA VAL A 90 -7.07 11.52 -14.69
C VAL A 90 -5.69 12.04 -15.07
N ALA A 91 -5.29 11.85 -16.34
CA ALA A 91 -4.06 12.38 -16.92
C ALA A 91 -4.36 13.68 -17.66
N LEU A 92 -3.62 14.75 -17.37
CA LEU A 92 -3.84 16.06 -18.00
C LEU A 92 -3.37 16.08 -19.46
N ASP A 93 -4.03 16.88 -20.28
CA ASP A 93 -3.70 16.99 -21.71
C ASP A 93 -2.35 17.66 -21.96
N GLU A 94 -1.89 18.52 -21.06
CA GLU A 94 -0.60 19.19 -21.17
C GLU A 94 0.59 18.27 -20.93
N ASP A 95 0.40 17.24 -20.11
CA ASP A 95 1.44 16.25 -19.74
C ASP A 95 0.74 15.02 -19.15
N ASP A 96 0.68 13.92 -19.87
CA ASP A 96 0.06 12.67 -19.46
C ASP A 96 0.76 11.99 -18.28
N GLY A 97 2.00 12.35 -18.00
CA GLY A 97 2.72 12.00 -16.78
C GLY A 97 2.25 12.75 -15.54
N VAL A 98 1.43 13.80 -15.69
CA VAL A 98 0.84 14.57 -14.58
C VAL A 98 -0.60 14.10 -14.37
N ARG A 99 -0.80 13.35 -13.30
CA ARG A 99 -2.07 12.70 -12.99
C ARG A 99 -2.66 13.26 -11.69
N LEU A 100 -3.99 13.27 -11.60
CA LEU A 100 -4.73 13.68 -10.41
C LEU A 100 -5.70 12.60 -9.99
N THR A 101 -5.71 12.27 -8.70
CA THR A 101 -6.82 11.51 -8.09
C THR A 101 -7.97 12.47 -7.83
N THR A 102 -9.17 12.12 -8.29
CA THR A 102 -10.34 13.00 -8.22
C THR A 102 -11.65 12.22 -8.18
N GLN A 103 -12.79 12.93 -8.10
CA GLN A 103 -14.11 12.38 -8.38
C GLN A 103 -14.56 12.71 -9.80
N ILE A 104 -15.29 11.77 -10.43
CA ILE A 104 -16.09 12.06 -11.62
C ILE A 104 -17.51 12.33 -11.17
N VAL A 105 -17.97 13.55 -11.46
CA VAL A 105 -19.29 14.06 -11.02
C VAL A 105 -20.20 14.33 -12.23
N ALA A 106 -21.51 14.45 -11.99
CA ALA A 106 -22.50 14.79 -13.02
C ALA A 106 -22.41 13.89 -14.28
N THR A 107 -22.00 12.63 -14.08
CA THR A 107 -21.80 11.62 -15.13
C THR A 107 -22.48 10.34 -14.70
N ASP A 108 -23.13 9.64 -15.61
CA ASP A 108 -23.65 8.30 -15.33
C ASP A 108 -22.52 7.35 -14.94
N LEU A 109 -22.64 6.72 -13.78
CA LEU A 109 -21.60 5.84 -13.23
C LEU A 109 -21.30 4.66 -14.18
N ASP A 110 -22.29 4.13 -14.85
CA ASP A 110 -22.16 3.02 -15.80
C ASP A 110 -21.46 3.43 -17.11
N ALA A 111 -21.39 4.74 -17.39
CA ALA A 111 -20.72 5.28 -18.57
C ALA A 111 -19.23 5.53 -18.35
N ILE A 112 -18.76 5.53 -17.10
CA ILE A 112 -17.35 5.84 -16.78
C ILE A 112 -16.44 4.69 -17.24
N ARG A 113 -15.36 5.05 -17.94
CA ARG A 113 -14.41 4.09 -18.50
C ARG A 113 -13.02 4.70 -18.72
N VAL A 114 -12.02 3.88 -18.83
CA VAL A 114 -10.67 4.29 -19.26
C VAL A 114 -10.73 4.84 -20.69
N GLY A 115 -10.03 5.93 -20.93
CA GLY A 115 -10.08 6.67 -22.19
C GLY A 115 -11.12 7.79 -22.23
N MET A 116 -12.10 7.82 -21.31
CA MET A 116 -13.12 8.87 -21.28
C MET A 116 -12.50 10.26 -21.17
N ARG A 117 -12.96 11.18 -22.00
CA ARG A 117 -12.55 12.59 -21.97
C ARG A 117 -13.35 13.35 -20.92
N VAL A 118 -12.64 14.11 -20.09
CA VAL A 118 -13.24 14.84 -18.97
C VAL A 118 -12.72 16.27 -18.89
N THR A 119 -13.49 17.13 -18.25
CA THR A 119 -13.11 18.52 -17.97
C THR A 119 -13.30 18.86 -16.51
N VAL A 120 -12.44 19.72 -15.99
CA VAL A 120 -12.45 20.13 -14.59
C VAL A 120 -13.66 20.99 -14.25
N GLN A 121 -14.20 20.79 -13.07
CA GLN A 121 -15.10 21.67 -12.34
C GLN A 121 -14.55 21.84 -10.93
N PHE A 122 -14.99 22.88 -10.23
CA PHE A 122 -14.53 23.14 -8.88
C PHE A 122 -15.69 23.04 -7.88
N GLU A 123 -15.51 22.20 -6.86
CA GLU A 123 -16.38 22.13 -5.71
C GLU A 123 -15.77 22.98 -4.59
N SER A 124 -16.47 24.06 -4.20
CA SER A 124 -16.03 24.93 -3.10
C SER A 124 -16.49 24.36 -1.78
N VAL A 125 -15.53 24.06 -0.90
CA VAL A 125 -15.76 23.59 0.47
C VAL A 125 -14.87 24.43 1.39
N ASP A 126 -15.45 25.25 2.24
CA ASP A 126 -14.76 26.25 3.07
C ASP A 126 -13.86 27.17 2.23
N ASP A 127 -12.55 27.14 2.49
CA ASP A 127 -11.51 27.91 1.79
C ASP A 127 -10.77 27.09 0.71
N VAL A 128 -11.29 25.92 0.35
CA VAL A 128 -10.73 24.99 -0.63
C VAL A 128 -11.65 24.88 -1.85
N TRP A 129 -11.07 24.84 -3.04
CA TRP A 129 -11.73 24.55 -4.32
C TRP A 129 -11.19 23.22 -4.83
N LEU A 130 -11.95 22.15 -4.61
CA LEU A 130 -11.56 20.80 -5.03
C LEU A 130 -11.77 20.63 -6.52
N PRO A 131 -10.72 20.37 -7.34
CA PRO A 131 -10.89 20.03 -8.75
C PRO A 131 -11.56 18.64 -8.86
N VAL A 132 -12.79 18.63 -9.32
CA VAL A 132 -13.54 17.43 -9.70
C VAL A 132 -13.79 17.45 -11.21
N PHE A 133 -14.05 16.32 -11.83
CA PHE A 133 -14.16 16.26 -13.28
C PHE A 133 -15.52 15.73 -13.72
N THR A 134 -15.94 16.12 -14.93
CA THR A 134 -17.15 15.63 -15.56
C THR A 134 -16.87 15.24 -17.01
N ALA A 135 -17.63 14.28 -17.55
CA ALA A 135 -17.50 13.86 -18.95
C ALA A 135 -17.70 15.03 -19.92
N ILE A 136 -16.93 15.09 -21.00
CA ILE A 136 -17.14 16.04 -22.09
C ILE A 136 -18.13 15.40 -23.07
N PRO A 137 -19.35 15.94 -23.23
CA PRO A 137 -20.36 15.33 -24.06
C PRO A 137 -19.96 15.28 -25.55
N GLY A 138 -20.10 14.10 -26.16
CA GLY A 138 -19.88 13.92 -27.59
C GLY A 138 -18.40 13.78 -27.99
N GLU A 139 -17.46 13.92 -27.10
CA GLU A 139 -16.05 13.60 -27.40
C GLU A 139 -15.81 12.09 -27.44
N PRO A 140 -15.05 11.60 -28.44
CA PRO A 140 -14.64 10.21 -28.47
C PRO A 140 -13.62 9.92 -27.37
N ASP A 141 -13.52 8.66 -26.96
CA ASP A 141 -12.50 8.23 -26.02
C ASP A 141 -11.10 8.46 -26.59
N ALA A 142 -10.19 8.92 -25.74
CA ALA A 142 -8.79 9.00 -26.09
C ALA A 142 -8.15 7.60 -26.09
N ALA A 143 -7.22 7.37 -26.99
CA ALA A 143 -6.40 6.19 -26.95
C ALA A 143 -5.48 6.26 -25.72
N THR A 144 -5.47 5.19 -24.93
CA THR A 144 -4.56 5.00 -23.80
C THR A 144 -3.64 3.81 -24.08
N ALA A 145 -2.43 3.83 -23.55
CA ALA A 145 -1.49 2.72 -23.66
C ALA A 145 -1.19 2.16 -22.26
N PRO A 146 -0.89 0.86 -22.14
CA PRO A 146 -0.36 0.32 -20.89
C PRO A 146 0.98 0.98 -20.56
N ASP A 147 1.29 1.04 -19.28
CA ASP A 147 2.60 1.53 -18.84
C ASP A 147 3.73 0.67 -19.43
N PRO A 148 4.89 1.28 -19.74
CA PRO A 148 6.04 0.52 -20.24
C PRO A 148 6.59 -0.42 -19.17
N ASP A 149 7.21 -1.51 -19.59
CA ASP A 149 7.95 -2.37 -18.67
C ASP A 149 9.20 -1.65 -18.14
N ILE A 150 9.19 -1.32 -16.87
CA ILE A 150 10.26 -0.59 -16.20
C ILE A 150 11.27 -1.49 -15.48
N ARG A 151 11.14 -2.81 -15.55
CA ARG A 151 12.07 -3.76 -14.89
C ARG A 151 13.52 -3.62 -15.39
N HIS A 152 13.73 -3.09 -16.60
CA HIS A 152 15.05 -2.78 -17.12
C HIS A 152 15.79 -1.65 -16.38
N LEU A 153 15.08 -0.84 -15.56
CA LEU A 153 15.67 0.21 -14.74
C LEU A 153 16.30 -0.33 -13.45
N VAL A 154 16.13 -1.60 -13.17
CA VAL A 154 16.72 -2.25 -12.01
C VAL A 154 18.24 -2.28 -12.13
N ARG A 155 18.93 -1.96 -11.04
CA ARG A 155 20.41 -1.99 -10.98
C ARG A 155 20.88 -3.41 -10.71
N PRO A 156 21.98 -3.83 -11.33
CA PRO A 156 22.60 -5.12 -11.04
C PRO A 156 23.17 -5.14 -9.62
N ARG A 157 23.46 -6.33 -9.11
CA ARG A 157 24.15 -6.52 -7.85
C ARG A 157 25.50 -5.76 -7.84
N LEU A 158 25.73 -4.97 -6.80
CA LEU A 158 26.91 -4.11 -6.69
C LEU A 158 28.14 -4.82 -6.08
N THR A 159 27.97 -5.99 -5.47
CA THR A 159 29.02 -6.75 -4.79
C THR A 159 28.76 -8.24 -4.87
N GLU A 160 29.81 -9.04 -4.94
CA GLU A 160 29.73 -10.50 -4.89
C GLU A 160 29.33 -11.02 -3.48
N ARG A 161 29.63 -10.25 -2.44
CA ARG A 161 29.23 -10.62 -1.10
C ARG A 161 27.72 -10.53 -0.93
N LYS A 162 27.12 -11.62 -0.47
CA LYS A 162 25.69 -11.72 -0.15
C LYS A 162 25.53 -11.68 1.37
N PHE A 163 24.99 -10.57 1.90
CA PHE A 163 24.69 -10.48 3.34
C PHE A 163 23.60 -11.47 3.77
N GLU A 164 22.79 -11.94 2.83
CA GLU A 164 21.79 -12.97 3.04
C GLU A 164 22.38 -14.28 3.59
N ALA A 165 23.64 -14.57 3.25
CA ALA A 165 24.32 -15.76 3.71
C ALA A 165 24.74 -15.72 5.21
N ASP A 166 24.73 -14.54 5.82
CA ASP A 166 25.22 -14.33 7.18
C ASP A 166 24.16 -14.64 8.27
N SER A 167 22.91 -14.88 7.88
CA SER A 167 21.80 -15.12 8.78
C SER A 167 20.82 -16.18 8.28
N ALA A 168 19.92 -16.60 9.16
CA ALA A 168 18.80 -17.48 8.82
C ALA A 168 17.60 -17.20 9.74
N ILE A 169 16.40 -17.55 9.30
CA ILE A 169 15.23 -17.61 10.18
C ILE A 169 15.31 -18.90 10.98
N THR A 170 15.21 -18.79 12.30
CA THR A 170 15.40 -19.91 13.23
C THR A 170 14.19 -20.17 14.12
N GLY A 171 13.22 -19.29 14.15
CA GLY A 171 12.00 -19.46 14.92
C GLY A 171 10.86 -18.62 14.39
N VAL A 172 9.64 -19.10 14.61
CA VAL A 172 8.39 -18.43 14.24
C VAL A 172 7.37 -18.56 15.37
N GLY A 173 6.57 -17.52 15.57
CA GLY A 173 5.49 -17.52 16.52
C GLY A 173 4.31 -16.70 16.03
N ALA A 174 3.11 -17.20 16.26
CA ALA A 174 1.87 -16.50 15.99
C ALA A 174 1.06 -16.38 17.29
N SER A 175 0.42 -15.26 17.51
CA SER A 175 -0.61 -15.14 18.55
C SER A 175 -1.89 -15.86 18.10
N GLN A 176 -2.89 -15.86 18.97
CA GLN A 176 -4.25 -16.14 18.52
C GLN A 176 -4.60 -15.18 17.35
N THR A 177 -5.15 -15.73 16.28
CA THR A 177 -5.67 -14.98 15.13
C THR A 177 -7.19 -15.04 15.11
N GLY A 178 -7.85 -13.90 14.86
CA GLY A 178 -9.31 -13.90 14.78
C GLY A 178 -9.88 -12.50 14.54
N ARG A 179 -11.21 -12.45 14.47
CA ARG A 179 -11.94 -11.18 14.37
C ARG A 179 -12.52 -10.78 15.72
N ARG A 180 -12.28 -9.50 16.08
CA ARG A 180 -12.81 -8.90 17.32
C ARG A 180 -12.45 -9.74 18.54
N LEU A 181 -11.17 -10.04 18.66
CA LEU A 181 -10.65 -10.82 19.78
C LEU A 181 -10.87 -10.09 21.11
N MET A 182 -11.05 -8.75 21.07
CA MET A 182 -11.20 -7.89 22.25
C MET A 182 -10.05 -8.07 23.24
N ARG A 183 -8.88 -8.44 22.75
CA ARG A 183 -7.64 -8.57 23.49
C ARG A 183 -6.81 -7.30 23.32
N ASP A 184 -6.00 -6.99 24.30
CA ASP A 184 -4.99 -5.94 24.20
C ASP A 184 -3.94 -6.29 23.13
N PRO A 185 -3.61 -5.37 22.22
CA PRO A 185 -2.68 -5.66 21.12
C PRO A 185 -1.26 -5.98 21.60
N LEU A 186 -0.76 -5.35 22.68
CA LEU A 186 0.54 -5.69 23.26
C LEU A 186 0.56 -7.13 23.76
N SER A 187 -0.55 -7.64 24.31
CA SER A 187 -0.64 -9.03 24.73
C SER A 187 -0.52 -10.02 23.57
N LEU A 188 -1.03 -9.66 22.38
CA LEU A 188 -0.86 -10.46 21.16
C LEU A 188 0.60 -10.43 20.71
N THR A 189 1.25 -9.27 20.74
CA THR A 189 2.67 -9.11 20.42
C THR A 189 3.56 -9.98 21.33
N VAL A 190 3.34 -9.91 22.64
CA VAL A 190 4.08 -10.71 23.64
C VAL A 190 3.86 -12.20 23.41
N GLU A 191 2.62 -12.64 23.16
CA GLU A 191 2.32 -14.06 22.89
C GLU A 191 3.06 -14.58 21.66
N ALA A 192 3.02 -13.86 20.53
CA ALA A 192 3.74 -14.23 19.32
C ALA A 192 5.26 -14.25 19.54
N SER A 193 5.79 -13.24 20.23
CA SER A 193 7.21 -13.10 20.54
C SER A 193 7.74 -14.25 21.38
N LEU A 194 7.05 -14.59 22.47
CA LEU A 194 7.43 -15.71 23.34
C LEU A 194 7.41 -17.06 22.60
N ARG A 195 6.42 -17.27 21.72
CA ARG A 195 6.33 -18.47 20.88
C ARG A 195 7.50 -18.55 19.88
N ALA A 196 7.84 -17.43 19.22
CA ALA A 196 8.96 -17.40 18.28
C ALA A 196 10.31 -17.66 18.99
N ILE A 197 10.52 -17.09 20.18
CA ILE A 197 11.71 -17.30 21.00
C ILE A 197 11.83 -18.77 21.41
N ALA A 198 10.73 -19.35 21.89
CA ALA A 198 10.69 -20.77 22.29
C ALA A 198 10.91 -21.70 21.10
N ASP A 199 10.30 -21.42 19.93
CA ASP A 199 10.48 -22.19 18.70
C ASP A 199 11.94 -22.18 18.23
N ALA A 200 12.63 -21.05 18.38
CA ALA A 200 14.06 -20.92 18.11
C ALA A 200 14.93 -21.65 19.15
N GLY A 201 14.38 -22.18 20.25
CA GLY A 201 15.14 -22.75 21.37
C GLY A 201 15.98 -21.71 22.09
N LEU A 202 15.50 -20.48 22.16
CA LEU A 202 16.12 -19.33 22.82
C LEU A 202 15.36 -18.97 24.09
N THR A 203 15.98 -18.11 24.89
CA THR A 203 15.36 -17.42 26.02
C THR A 203 15.19 -15.93 25.69
N VAL A 204 14.43 -15.21 26.50
CA VAL A 204 14.25 -13.75 26.35
C VAL A 204 15.61 -13.03 26.46
N ASP A 205 16.50 -13.52 27.28
CA ASP A 205 17.84 -12.93 27.50
C ASP A 205 18.77 -13.07 26.29
N ASP A 206 18.47 -14.00 25.37
CA ASP A 206 19.25 -14.20 24.13
C ASP A 206 18.90 -13.16 23.04
N ILE A 207 17.80 -12.46 23.21
CA ILE A 207 17.32 -11.48 22.20
C ILE A 207 18.07 -10.16 22.36
N ASP A 208 18.94 -9.85 21.41
CA ASP A 208 19.78 -8.67 21.38
C ASP A 208 19.47 -7.70 20.24
N GLY A 209 18.43 -8.00 19.42
CA GLY A 209 17.91 -7.11 18.39
C GLY A 209 16.39 -7.13 18.31
N LEU A 210 15.77 -5.99 18.00
CA LEU A 210 14.32 -5.86 17.78
C LEU A 210 14.04 -5.10 16.50
N CYS A 211 13.08 -5.59 15.70
CA CYS A 211 12.60 -4.89 14.51
C CYS A 211 11.10 -5.09 14.32
N SER A 212 10.39 -4.01 14.02
CA SER A 212 8.96 -4.06 13.71
C SER A 212 8.66 -3.49 12.32
N TYR A 213 7.54 -3.88 11.75
CA TYR A 213 6.95 -3.28 10.55
C TYR A 213 5.44 -3.07 10.76
N PRO A 214 4.91 -1.95 10.32
CA PRO A 214 5.63 -0.70 10.06
C PRO A 214 6.29 -0.17 11.33
N GLY A 215 7.17 0.83 11.19
CA GLY A 215 7.73 1.51 12.36
C GLY A 215 6.66 2.25 13.19
N PRO A 216 7.02 2.79 14.36
CA PRO A 216 6.06 3.32 15.34
C PRO A 216 5.11 4.43 14.82
N ASP A 217 5.50 5.15 13.79
CA ASP A 217 4.67 6.20 13.16
C ASP A 217 4.05 5.73 11.82
N GLY A 218 4.14 4.43 11.50
CA GLY A 218 3.57 3.89 10.27
C GLY A 218 2.06 3.74 10.37
N TRP A 219 1.34 3.79 9.30
CA TRP A 219 -0.06 3.45 9.02
C TRP A 219 -1.15 3.81 10.08
N GLY A 220 -0.80 4.28 11.28
CA GLY A 220 -1.74 4.63 12.35
C GLY A 220 -2.24 3.43 13.16
N HIS A 221 -3.26 3.68 13.97
CA HIS A 221 -3.86 2.67 14.84
C HIS A 221 -4.45 1.49 14.06
N GLY A 222 -4.31 0.29 14.61
CA GLY A 222 -4.80 -0.95 14.05
C GLY A 222 -3.76 -1.72 13.22
N HIS A 223 -2.74 -1.05 12.71
CA HIS A 223 -1.77 -1.64 11.77
C HIS A 223 -0.38 -1.89 12.35
N SER A 224 -0.06 -1.29 13.50
CA SER A 224 1.28 -1.34 14.10
C SER A 224 1.22 -1.27 15.61
N GLU A 225 0.36 -2.08 16.19
CA GLU A 225 0.15 -2.08 17.65
C GLU A 225 1.22 -2.88 18.38
N GLY A 226 1.39 -2.59 19.67
CA GLY A 226 2.39 -3.25 20.52
C GLY A 226 3.81 -2.93 20.09
N GLY A 227 4.14 -1.65 19.96
CA GLY A 227 5.40 -1.14 19.45
C GLY A 227 6.66 -1.60 20.19
N ILE A 228 7.83 -1.30 19.62
CA ILE A 228 9.13 -1.74 20.15
C ILE A 228 9.32 -1.31 21.61
N GLY A 229 8.96 -0.05 21.95
CA GLY A 229 9.13 0.47 23.31
C GLY A 229 8.29 -0.26 24.33
N GLU A 230 7.01 -0.51 24.01
CA GLU A 230 6.07 -1.22 24.88
C GLU A 230 6.48 -2.69 25.04
N LEU A 231 6.97 -3.33 23.97
CA LEU A 231 7.45 -4.70 24.03
C LEU A 231 8.73 -4.82 24.87
N MET A 232 9.67 -3.89 24.70
CA MET A 232 10.90 -3.84 25.53
C MET A 232 10.57 -3.73 27.00
N GLU A 233 9.67 -2.83 27.36
CA GLU A 233 9.26 -2.64 28.76
C GLU A 233 8.55 -3.88 29.29
N SER A 234 7.61 -4.42 28.53
CA SER A 234 6.79 -5.56 28.94
C SER A 234 7.58 -6.85 29.14
N MET A 235 8.60 -7.09 28.32
CA MET A 235 9.43 -8.31 28.37
C MET A 235 10.80 -8.07 29.00
N HIS A 236 11.09 -6.86 29.51
CA HIS A 236 12.39 -6.46 30.07
C HIS A 236 13.57 -6.67 29.12
N LEU A 237 13.34 -6.48 27.79
CA LEU A 237 14.37 -6.67 26.78
C LEU A 237 15.41 -5.54 26.82
N ARG A 238 16.66 -5.88 26.53
CA ARG A 238 17.80 -4.95 26.48
C ARG A 238 18.61 -5.12 25.20
N PRO A 239 18.00 -4.83 24.03
CA PRO A 239 18.66 -5.05 22.75
C PRO A 239 19.83 -4.09 22.54
N SER A 240 20.85 -4.56 21.82
CA SER A 240 21.94 -3.72 21.30
C SER A 240 21.56 -2.99 20.02
N TRP A 241 20.48 -3.41 19.36
CA TRP A 241 19.98 -2.81 18.14
C TRP A 241 18.45 -2.84 18.08
N ILE A 242 17.85 -1.73 17.66
CA ILE A 242 16.41 -1.60 17.39
C ILE A 242 16.15 -0.86 16.08
N ASN A 243 15.11 -1.25 15.36
CA ASN A 243 14.67 -0.55 14.15
C ASN A 243 13.17 -0.70 13.89
N GLY A 244 12.53 0.39 13.47
CA GLY A 244 11.24 0.35 12.79
C GLY A 244 11.48 0.29 11.29
N ALA A 245 11.24 -0.86 10.67
CA ALA A 245 11.59 -1.07 9.27
C ALA A 245 10.75 -0.19 8.33
N PRO A 246 11.34 0.29 7.23
CA PRO A 246 10.60 0.95 6.17
C PRO A 246 9.66 -0.03 5.46
N GLU A 247 8.72 0.50 4.72
CA GLU A 247 7.72 -0.28 3.99
C GLU A 247 8.31 -1.20 2.91
N THR A 248 9.48 -0.89 2.41
CA THR A 248 10.10 -1.66 1.32
C THR A 248 11.15 -2.63 1.84
N PRO A 249 11.09 -3.90 1.50
CA PRO A 249 10.10 -4.56 0.62
C PRO A 249 8.81 -4.98 1.37
N GLY A 250 8.04 -4.06 1.81
CA GLY A 250 6.78 -4.30 2.51
C GLY A 250 7.01 -4.95 3.88
N GLN A 251 6.16 -5.89 4.23
CA GLN A 251 6.16 -6.53 5.55
C GLN A 251 7.46 -7.32 5.85
N SER A 252 8.16 -7.79 4.82
CA SER A 252 9.46 -8.44 4.97
C SER A 252 10.62 -7.46 5.24
N GLY A 253 10.40 -6.16 5.21
CA GLY A 253 11.40 -5.14 5.45
C GLY A 253 12.07 -5.25 6.82
N SER A 254 11.32 -5.65 7.85
CA SER A 254 11.87 -5.91 9.19
C SER A 254 12.90 -7.07 9.18
N ILE A 255 12.61 -8.13 8.42
CA ILE A 255 13.52 -9.28 8.27
C ILE A 255 14.78 -8.85 7.53
N VAL A 256 14.65 -8.09 6.42
CA VAL A 256 15.81 -7.58 5.68
C VAL A 256 16.68 -6.66 6.53
N ALA A 257 16.08 -5.75 7.31
CA ALA A 257 16.80 -4.88 8.23
C ALA A 257 17.54 -5.68 9.32
N ALA A 258 16.90 -6.71 9.87
CA ALA A 258 17.50 -7.63 10.84
C ALA A 258 18.70 -8.38 10.25
N MET A 259 18.58 -8.91 9.03
CA MET A 259 19.68 -9.58 8.31
C MET A 259 20.87 -8.66 8.12
N MET A 260 20.65 -7.39 7.75
CA MET A 260 21.72 -6.39 7.62
C MET A 260 22.37 -6.09 8.96
N ALA A 261 21.60 -5.97 10.04
CA ALA A 261 22.14 -5.73 11.39
C ALA A 261 22.99 -6.92 11.88
N VAL A 262 22.54 -8.15 11.65
CA VAL A 262 23.30 -9.36 11.96
C VAL A 262 24.59 -9.44 11.14
N SER A 263 24.53 -9.18 9.82
CA SER A 263 25.68 -9.16 8.93
C SER A 263 26.71 -8.08 9.32
N ALA A 264 26.24 -6.97 9.88
CA ALA A 264 27.09 -5.90 10.41
C ALA A 264 27.67 -6.19 11.80
N GLY A 265 27.27 -7.30 12.45
CA GLY A 265 27.74 -7.66 13.79
C GLY A 265 27.15 -6.82 14.93
N LEU A 266 26.02 -6.16 14.71
CA LEU A 266 25.35 -5.33 15.73
C LEU A 266 24.54 -6.16 16.72
N CYS A 267 24.07 -7.32 16.31
CA CYS A 267 23.28 -8.27 17.10
C CYS A 267 23.41 -9.69 16.54
N ARG A 268 22.95 -10.69 17.29
CA ARG A 268 23.00 -12.10 16.91
C ARG A 268 21.61 -12.73 16.74
N HIS A 269 20.63 -12.30 17.54
CA HIS A 269 19.26 -12.82 17.53
C HIS A 269 18.26 -11.66 17.53
N VAL A 270 17.65 -11.43 16.37
CA VAL A 270 16.71 -10.35 16.19
C VAL A 270 15.29 -10.90 16.19
N LEU A 271 14.47 -10.38 17.08
CA LEU A 271 13.03 -10.59 17.08
C LEU A 271 12.38 -9.57 16.14
N CYS A 272 11.84 -10.04 15.02
CA CYS A 272 11.06 -9.26 14.08
C CYS A 272 9.57 -9.55 14.29
N PHE A 273 8.74 -8.53 14.38
CA PHE A 273 7.31 -8.73 14.63
C PHE A 273 6.43 -7.69 13.93
N ARG A 274 5.18 -8.08 13.73
CA ARG A 274 4.08 -7.19 13.34
C ARG A 274 2.81 -7.60 14.05
N THR A 275 2.06 -6.61 14.52
CA THR A 275 0.75 -6.81 15.15
C THR A 275 -0.29 -5.96 14.43
N VAL A 276 -1.39 -6.57 14.02
CA VAL A 276 -2.58 -5.91 13.51
C VAL A 276 -3.71 -6.03 14.53
N TRP A 277 -4.53 -4.98 14.64
CA TRP A 277 -5.63 -4.89 15.62
C TRP A 277 -6.85 -4.21 15.01
N GLU A 278 -7.06 -4.42 13.73
CA GLU A 278 -8.03 -3.69 12.92
C GLU A 278 -9.46 -4.02 13.30
N SER A 279 -9.75 -5.28 13.56
CA SER A 279 -11.13 -5.72 13.75
C SER A 279 -11.68 -5.36 15.12
N THR A 280 -10.86 -5.33 16.16
CA THR A 280 -11.25 -4.83 17.50
C THR A 280 -11.30 -3.30 17.49
N LEU A 281 -10.32 -2.62 16.88
CA LEU A 281 -10.32 -1.17 16.76
C LEU A 281 -11.60 -0.66 16.09
N ALA A 282 -12.03 -1.30 15.01
CA ALA A 282 -13.25 -0.91 14.28
C ALA A 282 -14.53 -0.90 15.11
N VAL A 283 -14.54 -1.58 16.26
CA VAL A 283 -15.69 -1.61 17.19
C VAL A 283 -15.38 -0.94 18.54
N THR A 284 -14.17 -0.43 18.71
CA THR A 284 -13.74 0.29 19.90
C THR A 284 -14.05 1.78 19.73
N PRO A 285 -14.75 2.44 20.67
CA PRO A 285 -14.97 3.86 20.60
C PRO A 285 -13.63 4.61 20.64
N THR A 286 -13.27 5.25 19.53
CA THR A 286 -12.11 6.14 19.45
C THR A 286 -12.60 7.59 19.45
N PRO A 287 -11.96 8.50 20.18
CA PRO A 287 -12.25 9.93 20.07
C PRO A 287 -11.88 10.39 18.66
N HIS A 288 -12.87 10.74 17.86
CA HIS A 288 -12.64 11.43 16.60
C HIS A 288 -12.68 12.94 16.85
N HIS A 289 -11.60 13.64 16.55
CA HIS A 289 -11.61 15.10 16.47
C HIS A 289 -12.20 15.47 15.10
N ALA A 290 -13.49 15.76 15.07
CA ALA A 290 -14.13 16.28 13.87
C ALA A 290 -13.52 17.65 13.54
N GLY A 291 -13.03 17.83 12.32
CA GLY A 291 -12.53 19.12 11.82
C GLY A 291 -11.02 19.25 11.69
N ASP A 292 -10.23 18.23 12.04
CA ASP A 292 -8.78 18.29 11.83
C ASP A 292 -8.47 18.23 10.33
N ARG A 293 -7.73 19.23 9.85
CA ARG A 293 -7.23 19.23 8.48
C ARG A 293 -6.13 18.20 8.30
N ILE A 294 -6.06 17.62 7.11
CA ILE A 294 -5.05 16.62 6.75
C ILE A 294 -3.69 17.31 6.71
N THR A 295 -2.79 16.92 7.61
CA THR A 295 -1.43 17.42 7.71
C THR A 295 -0.40 16.35 7.34
N GLY A 296 0.70 16.74 6.73
CA GLY A 296 1.96 15.99 6.75
C GLY A 296 2.12 14.79 5.83
N ASN A 297 1.06 14.26 5.19
CA ASN A 297 1.19 13.16 4.25
C ASN A 297 0.68 13.57 2.87
N MET A 298 1.60 13.77 1.91
CA MET A 298 1.25 14.15 0.54
C MET A 298 0.18 13.25 -0.08
N GLY A 299 0.28 11.93 0.10
CA GLY A 299 -0.68 10.99 -0.48
C GLY A 299 -2.10 11.16 0.09
N SER A 300 -2.24 11.33 1.39
CA SER A 300 -3.55 11.49 2.04
C SER A 300 -4.22 12.81 1.67
N ALA A 301 -3.47 13.92 1.60
CA ALA A 301 -4.00 15.23 1.26
C ALA A 301 -4.62 15.28 -0.14
N PHE A 302 -4.13 14.46 -1.09
CA PHE A 302 -4.61 14.41 -2.47
C PHE A 302 -5.60 13.27 -2.76
N ARG A 303 -6.02 12.50 -1.76
CA ARG A 303 -6.97 11.37 -1.90
C ARG A 303 -8.18 11.49 -0.99
N LEU A 304 -7.98 11.76 0.30
CA LEU A 304 -9.07 11.78 1.28
C LEU A 304 -10.14 12.85 1.00
N PRO A 305 -9.82 14.06 0.48
CA PRO A 305 -10.83 15.04 0.11
C PRO A 305 -11.82 14.57 -0.97
N TYR A 306 -11.44 13.56 -1.74
CA TYR A 306 -12.28 12.96 -2.79
C TYR A 306 -13.01 11.69 -2.33
N GLY A 307 -12.79 11.23 -1.10
CA GLY A 307 -13.43 10.02 -0.59
C GLY A 307 -12.65 8.72 -0.84
N ALA A 308 -11.38 8.80 -1.27
CA ALA A 308 -10.52 7.64 -1.49
C ALA A 308 -9.85 7.19 -0.18
N PHE A 309 -10.66 6.69 0.77
CA PHE A 309 -10.21 6.30 2.11
C PHE A 309 -9.58 4.91 2.18
N SER A 310 -9.95 4.02 1.27
CA SER A 310 -9.56 2.61 1.33
C SER A 310 -8.61 2.25 0.20
N ALA A 311 -7.70 1.32 0.47
CA ALA A 311 -6.88 0.67 -0.55
C ALA A 311 -7.75 0.00 -1.63
N ALA A 312 -8.95 -0.48 -1.30
CA ALA A 312 -9.90 -0.98 -2.29
C ALA A 312 -10.18 0.04 -3.41
N SER A 313 -10.28 1.33 -3.07
CA SER A 313 -10.49 2.37 -4.08
C SER A 313 -9.24 2.65 -4.91
N TRP A 314 -8.06 2.71 -4.28
CA TRP A 314 -6.82 3.02 -5.00
C TRP A 314 -6.43 1.88 -5.93
N ILE A 315 -6.42 0.65 -5.42
CA ILE A 315 -6.07 -0.55 -6.18
C ILE A 315 -7.14 -0.85 -7.24
N GLY A 316 -8.41 -0.53 -6.95
CA GLY A 316 -9.51 -0.66 -7.92
C GLY A 316 -9.31 0.18 -9.17
N MET A 317 -8.74 1.39 -9.04
CA MET A 317 -8.41 2.22 -10.20
C MET A 317 -7.33 1.58 -11.09
N TYR A 318 -6.32 0.94 -10.51
CA TYR A 318 -5.31 0.17 -11.27
C TYR A 318 -5.92 -1.07 -11.91
N ALA A 319 -6.74 -1.80 -11.18
CA ALA A 319 -7.39 -3.00 -11.70
C ALA A 319 -8.25 -2.68 -12.93
N HIS A 320 -8.98 -1.56 -12.95
CA HIS A 320 -9.74 -1.13 -14.13
C HIS A 320 -8.83 -0.71 -15.30
N ASN A 321 -7.69 -0.05 -15.03
CA ASN A 321 -6.71 0.22 -16.07
C ASN A 321 -6.18 -1.08 -16.69
N TYR A 322 -5.81 -2.05 -15.84
CA TYR A 322 -5.35 -3.37 -16.25
C TYR A 322 -6.40 -4.13 -17.06
N MET A 323 -7.65 -4.17 -16.57
CA MET A 323 -8.76 -4.81 -17.27
C MET A 323 -8.98 -4.22 -18.67
N HIS A 324 -8.87 -2.89 -18.80
CA HIS A 324 -9.01 -2.20 -20.08
C HIS A 324 -7.93 -2.62 -21.08
N HIS A 325 -6.68 -2.67 -20.65
CA HIS A 325 -5.54 -2.93 -21.55
C HIS A 325 -5.34 -4.41 -21.89
N TYR A 326 -5.62 -5.29 -20.93
CA TYR A 326 -5.33 -6.73 -21.06
C TYR A 326 -6.58 -7.61 -21.23
N GLY A 327 -7.78 -7.01 -21.20
CA GLY A 327 -9.03 -7.75 -21.37
C GLY A 327 -9.35 -8.71 -20.23
N MET A 328 -8.79 -8.48 -19.03
CA MET A 328 -9.05 -9.29 -17.85
C MET A 328 -10.51 -9.11 -17.40
N ASP A 329 -11.14 -10.20 -16.98
CA ASP A 329 -12.43 -10.21 -16.32
C ASP A 329 -12.30 -10.46 -14.80
N ARG A 330 -13.43 -10.34 -14.09
CA ARG A 330 -13.47 -10.59 -12.64
C ARG A 330 -13.22 -12.06 -12.28
N GLU A 331 -13.48 -13.00 -13.17
CA GLU A 331 -13.23 -14.42 -12.90
C GLU A 331 -11.74 -14.70 -12.70
N THR A 332 -10.86 -13.95 -13.38
CA THR A 332 -9.40 -14.03 -13.16
C THR A 332 -9.04 -13.77 -11.71
N LEU A 333 -9.58 -12.70 -11.11
CA LEU A 333 -9.41 -12.39 -9.69
C LEU A 333 -10.11 -13.42 -8.80
N GLY A 334 -11.27 -13.91 -9.25
CA GLY A 334 -12.05 -14.93 -8.57
C GLY A 334 -11.28 -16.23 -8.35
N TRP A 335 -10.46 -16.66 -9.31
CA TRP A 335 -9.63 -17.86 -9.15
C TRP A 335 -8.60 -17.72 -8.03
N ILE A 336 -8.06 -16.51 -7.82
CA ILE A 336 -7.15 -16.22 -6.69
C ILE A 336 -7.93 -16.37 -5.38
N ALA A 337 -9.10 -15.74 -5.26
CA ALA A 337 -9.93 -15.80 -4.06
C ALA A 337 -10.41 -17.22 -3.73
N VAL A 338 -10.89 -17.96 -4.72
CA VAL A 338 -11.37 -19.35 -4.55
C VAL A 338 -10.23 -20.28 -4.15
N THR A 339 -9.05 -20.13 -4.76
CA THR A 339 -7.86 -20.93 -4.42
C THR A 339 -7.37 -20.62 -3.01
N SER A 340 -7.28 -19.35 -2.63
CA SER A 340 -6.92 -18.94 -1.26
C SER A 340 -7.92 -19.51 -0.23
N ARG A 341 -9.22 -19.50 -0.53
CA ARG A 341 -10.24 -20.06 0.34
C ARG A 341 -10.14 -21.61 0.44
N ALA A 342 -9.84 -22.29 -0.65
CA ALA A 342 -9.64 -23.75 -0.63
C ALA A 342 -8.42 -24.12 0.25
N ASN A 343 -7.33 -23.36 0.17
CA ASN A 343 -6.17 -23.54 1.04
C ASN A 343 -6.48 -23.21 2.50
N ALA A 344 -7.23 -22.13 2.77
CA ALA A 344 -7.65 -21.73 4.10
C ALA A 344 -8.53 -22.83 4.77
N ALA A 345 -9.33 -23.55 4.00
CA ALA A 345 -10.14 -24.65 4.53
C ALA A 345 -9.30 -25.77 5.18
N LEU A 346 -8.04 -25.92 4.74
CA LEU A 346 -7.08 -26.89 5.27
C LEU A 346 -6.33 -26.34 6.52
N ASN A 347 -6.35 -25.03 6.76
CA ASN A 347 -5.66 -24.42 7.89
C ASN A 347 -6.62 -24.25 9.08
N PRO A 348 -6.39 -24.90 10.23
CA PRO A 348 -7.24 -24.79 11.41
C PRO A 348 -7.27 -23.36 12.00
N ASP A 349 -6.23 -22.55 11.78
CA ASP A 349 -6.09 -21.21 12.31
C ASP A 349 -6.61 -20.12 11.38
N ALA A 350 -7.07 -20.46 10.16
CA ALA A 350 -7.64 -19.50 9.24
C ALA A 350 -8.99 -18.96 9.73
N VAL A 351 -9.20 -17.64 9.58
CA VAL A 351 -10.41 -16.93 10.03
C VAL A 351 -11.66 -17.41 9.29
N TYR A 352 -11.55 -17.61 7.97
CA TYR A 352 -12.65 -18.11 7.12
C TYR A 352 -12.23 -19.40 6.41
N ARG A 353 -12.98 -20.48 6.68
CA ARG A 353 -12.66 -21.84 6.22
C ARG A 353 -13.73 -22.48 5.36
N ASP A 354 -14.92 -21.89 5.30
CA ASP A 354 -16.01 -22.43 4.52
C ASP A 354 -15.66 -22.38 3.03
N PRO A 355 -15.88 -23.46 2.27
CA PRO A 355 -15.64 -23.49 0.82
C PRO A 355 -16.36 -22.33 0.11
N MET A 356 -15.78 -21.86 -0.97
CA MET A 356 -16.32 -20.79 -1.81
C MET A 356 -16.24 -21.21 -3.27
N SER A 357 -17.36 -21.10 -3.98
CA SER A 357 -17.43 -21.29 -5.42
C SER A 357 -17.17 -19.99 -6.18
N MET A 358 -16.97 -20.09 -7.50
CA MET A 358 -16.90 -18.92 -8.37
C MET A 358 -18.22 -18.13 -8.37
N ASP A 359 -19.36 -18.81 -8.30
CA ASP A 359 -20.67 -18.16 -8.24
C ASP A 359 -20.85 -17.37 -6.94
N ASP A 360 -20.36 -17.91 -5.80
CA ASP A 360 -20.34 -17.19 -4.52
C ASP A 360 -19.48 -15.92 -4.63
N TYR A 361 -18.33 -16.03 -5.27
CA TYR A 361 -17.44 -14.89 -5.50
C TYR A 361 -18.09 -13.81 -6.38
N LEU A 362 -18.64 -14.19 -7.53
CA LEU A 362 -19.22 -13.25 -8.49
C LEU A 362 -20.49 -12.57 -7.96
N SER A 363 -21.27 -13.27 -7.10
CA SER A 363 -22.48 -12.72 -6.48
C SER A 363 -22.23 -11.89 -5.23
N ALA A 364 -20.99 -11.83 -4.74
CA ALA A 364 -20.65 -11.08 -3.55
C ALA A 364 -20.88 -9.56 -3.74
N ARG A 365 -21.29 -8.89 -2.65
CA ARG A 365 -21.50 -7.44 -2.69
C ARG A 365 -20.25 -6.71 -3.13
N MET A 366 -20.42 -5.67 -3.94
CA MET A 366 -19.32 -4.79 -4.35
C MET A 366 -18.86 -3.89 -3.21
N ILE A 367 -17.56 -3.65 -3.16
CA ILE A 367 -16.89 -2.71 -2.25
C ILE A 367 -16.46 -1.47 -3.03
N SER A 368 -15.58 -1.65 -4.02
CA SER A 368 -15.07 -0.61 -4.91
C SER A 368 -14.70 -1.30 -6.22
N THR A 369 -15.40 -1.02 -7.33
CA THR A 369 -15.23 -1.79 -8.57
C THR A 369 -13.77 -1.84 -9.03
N PRO A 370 -13.25 -2.98 -9.54
CA PRO A 370 -13.97 -4.23 -9.81
C PRO A 370 -14.09 -5.15 -8.58
N PHE A 371 -13.68 -4.72 -7.38
CA PHE A 371 -13.58 -5.54 -6.18
C PHE A 371 -14.91 -5.72 -5.47
N GLY A 372 -15.26 -6.98 -5.27
CA GLY A 372 -16.28 -7.41 -4.32
C GLY A 372 -15.68 -7.71 -2.95
N LEU A 373 -16.51 -8.24 -2.06
CA LEU A 373 -16.12 -8.54 -0.68
C LEU A 373 -14.93 -9.51 -0.60
N TYR A 374 -14.83 -10.47 -1.49
CA TYR A 374 -13.82 -11.52 -1.47
C TYR A 374 -12.53 -11.15 -2.21
N ASP A 375 -12.46 -9.96 -2.80
CA ASP A 375 -11.24 -9.41 -3.35
C ASP A 375 -10.41 -8.66 -2.31
N CYS A 376 -11.02 -8.32 -1.17
CA CYS A 376 -10.42 -7.50 -0.13
C CYS A 376 -9.93 -8.36 1.03
N ASP A 377 -8.89 -7.92 1.72
CA ASP A 377 -8.42 -8.51 2.96
C ASP A 377 -9.50 -8.52 4.05
N VAL A 378 -9.27 -9.37 5.04
CA VAL A 378 -10.17 -9.53 6.19
C VAL A 378 -9.58 -8.78 7.38
N PRO A 379 -10.18 -7.67 7.82
CA PRO A 379 -9.76 -7.05 9.07
C PRO A 379 -9.80 -8.05 10.22
N CYS A 380 -8.65 -8.30 10.84
CA CYS A 380 -8.49 -9.24 11.95
C CYS A 380 -7.58 -8.64 13.03
N ASP A 381 -7.42 -9.41 14.11
CA ASP A 381 -6.47 -9.12 15.19
C ASP A 381 -5.50 -10.29 15.24
N ALA A 382 -4.20 -10.02 15.18
CA ALA A 382 -3.15 -11.02 15.22
C ALA A 382 -1.78 -10.38 15.42
N SER A 383 -0.84 -11.17 15.88
CA SER A 383 0.59 -10.87 15.82
C SER A 383 1.36 -12.06 15.28
N ILE A 384 2.35 -11.76 14.43
CA ILE A 384 3.33 -12.73 13.94
C ILE A 384 4.71 -12.22 14.31
N ALA A 385 5.55 -13.14 14.78
CA ALA A 385 6.95 -12.88 15.10
C ALA A 385 7.86 -13.93 14.49
N VAL A 386 9.05 -13.51 14.06
CA VAL A 386 10.11 -14.42 13.59
C VAL A 386 11.44 -14.06 14.24
N ILE A 387 12.31 -15.06 14.40
CA ILE A 387 13.68 -14.87 14.88
C ILE A 387 14.64 -14.96 13.71
N VAL A 388 15.40 -13.89 13.47
CA VAL A 388 16.54 -13.88 12.55
C VAL A 388 17.80 -14.05 13.37
N SER A 389 18.53 -15.13 13.13
CA SER A 389 19.75 -15.45 13.88
C SER A 389 21.00 -15.44 12.99
N ALA A 390 22.14 -15.09 13.58
CA ALA A 390 23.43 -15.24 12.93
C ALA A 390 23.66 -16.70 12.51
N ILE A 391 24.19 -16.92 11.31
CA ILE A 391 24.27 -18.25 10.70
C ILE A 391 25.13 -19.25 11.51
N ASP A 392 26.15 -18.77 12.22
CA ASP A 392 27.00 -19.58 13.06
C ASP A 392 26.26 -20.15 14.30
N THR A 393 25.18 -19.49 14.75
CA THR A 393 24.34 -19.94 15.87
C THR A 393 23.15 -20.78 15.40
N ALA A 394 22.85 -20.77 14.11
CA ALA A 394 21.62 -21.38 13.57
C ALA A 394 21.69 -22.93 13.55
N ARG A 395 22.89 -23.54 13.58
CA ARG A 395 23.08 -24.99 13.47
C ARG A 395 22.60 -25.77 14.69
N ASP A 396 22.60 -25.13 15.86
CA ASP A 396 22.27 -25.76 17.16
C ASP A 396 20.82 -25.47 17.58
N ARG A 397 19.95 -25.13 16.65
CA ARG A 397 18.53 -24.82 16.91
C ARG A 397 17.65 -26.08 16.78
N PRO A 398 16.45 -26.09 17.41
CA PRO A 398 15.54 -27.23 17.38
C PRO A 398 15.10 -27.65 15.98
N HIS A 399 15.00 -26.67 15.08
CA HIS A 399 14.59 -26.88 13.70
C HIS A 399 15.70 -26.51 12.72
N PRO A 400 15.74 -27.14 11.52
CA PRO A 400 16.63 -26.70 10.46
C PRO A 400 16.43 -25.21 10.15
N PRO A 401 17.50 -24.40 10.08
CA PRO A 401 17.37 -22.97 9.80
C PRO A 401 16.90 -22.75 8.36
N ILE A 402 15.98 -21.80 8.19
CA ILE A 402 15.51 -21.38 6.85
C ILE A 402 16.47 -20.31 6.34
N ARG A 403 17.22 -20.66 5.30
CA ARG A 403 18.16 -19.73 4.66
C ARG A 403 17.42 -18.84 3.67
N ILE A 404 17.85 -17.59 3.60
CA ILE A 404 17.35 -16.61 2.63
C ILE A 404 18.36 -16.52 1.49
N GLU A 405 17.95 -16.90 0.29
CA GLU A 405 18.82 -16.89 -0.89
C GLU A 405 19.05 -15.48 -1.42
N ALA A 406 17.99 -14.69 -1.53
CA ALA A 406 18.06 -13.34 -2.07
C ALA A 406 16.93 -12.46 -1.53
N VAL A 407 17.15 -11.15 -1.55
CA VAL A 407 16.13 -10.15 -1.22
C VAL A 407 16.02 -9.10 -2.34
N GLY A 408 14.79 -8.71 -2.67
CA GLY A 408 14.52 -7.61 -3.60
C GLY A 408 14.13 -6.36 -2.83
N THR A 409 14.86 -5.26 -3.02
CA THR A 409 14.69 -4.04 -2.22
C THR A 409 14.64 -2.75 -3.04
N GLN A 410 14.91 -2.81 -4.34
CA GLN A 410 14.97 -1.61 -5.16
C GLN A 410 13.57 -1.09 -5.50
N LEU A 411 13.33 0.20 -5.23
CA LEU A 411 12.20 0.93 -5.78
C LEU A 411 12.61 1.58 -7.09
N ILE A 412 11.83 1.38 -8.14
CA ILE A 412 12.01 1.99 -9.45
C ILE A 412 10.83 2.87 -9.85
N GLU A 413 9.78 2.88 -9.05
CA GLU A 413 8.56 3.65 -9.25
C GLU A 413 8.46 4.83 -8.30
N ARG A 414 7.62 5.80 -8.66
CA ARG A 414 7.27 6.89 -7.76
C ARG A 414 6.41 6.35 -6.61
N LEU A 415 6.63 6.87 -5.40
CA LEU A 415 5.87 6.48 -4.21
C LEU A 415 4.44 7.04 -4.19
N SER A 416 4.16 8.08 -4.99
CA SER A 416 2.79 8.60 -5.11
C SER A 416 1.94 7.63 -5.92
N TRP A 417 0.87 7.15 -5.34
CA TRP A 417 -0.01 6.13 -5.92
C TRP A 417 -0.57 6.48 -7.29
N ASP A 418 -0.93 7.73 -7.54
CA ASP A 418 -1.46 8.22 -8.80
C ASP A 418 -0.39 8.58 -9.84
N GLN A 419 0.89 8.54 -9.47
CA GLN A 419 2.02 8.92 -10.33
C GLN A 419 2.94 7.72 -10.68
N GLY A 420 2.68 6.55 -10.12
CA GLY A 420 3.40 5.31 -10.39
C GLY A 420 2.79 4.54 -11.57
N THR A 421 3.14 3.26 -11.67
CA THR A 421 2.54 2.32 -12.62
C THR A 421 1.04 2.17 -12.35
N LEU A 422 0.22 2.15 -13.41
CA LEU A 422 -1.23 1.95 -13.31
C LEU A 422 -1.69 0.55 -13.73
N THR A 423 -0.84 -0.20 -14.43
CA THR A 423 -1.14 -1.57 -14.89
C THR A 423 -0.89 -2.64 -13.84
N HIS A 424 -0.19 -2.29 -12.77
CA HIS A 424 0.12 -3.18 -11.65
C HIS A 424 -0.07 -2.43 -10.34
N GLU A 425 -0.14 -3.17 -9.24
CA GLU A 425 -0.03 -2.55 -7.93
C GLU A 425 1.34 -1.86 -7.82
N PRO A 426 1.38 -0.56 -7.48
CA PRO A 426 2.63 0.18 -7.37
C PRO A 426 3.62 -0.49 -6.42
N GLN A 427 4.89 -0.37 -6.72
CA GLN A 427 6.02 -0.85 -5.92
C GLN A 427 6.28 -2.37 -5.97
N VAL A 428 5.62 -3.15 -6.83
CA VAL A 428 5.93 -4.59 -6.97
C VAL A 428 7.05 -4.85 -7.99
N MET A 429 7.12 -4.05 -9.06
CA MET A 429 8.04 -4.29 -10.19
C MET A 429 9.50 -4.19 -9.78
N GLY A 430 9.86 -3.18 -9.03
CA GLY A 430 11.24 -2.94 -8.60
C GLY A 430 11.79 -4.04 -7.70
N PRO A 431 11.15 -4.37 -6.57
CA PRO A 431 11.59 -5.45 -5.70
C PRO A 431 11.62 -6.81 -6.40
N ALA A 432 10.62 -7.14 -7.22
CA ALA A 432 10.58 -8.39 -7.97
C ALA A 432 11.78 -8.52 -8.94
N ALA A 433 12.02 -7.50 -9.76
CA ALA A 433 13.13 -7.50 -10.69
C ALA A 433 14.50 -7.50 -9.99
N HIS A 434 14.62 -6.74 -8.87
CA HIS A 434 15.87 -6.69 -8.10
C HIS A 434 16.19 -8.02 -7.42
N LEU A 435 15.18 -8.76 -6.95
CA LEU A 435 15.37 -10.11 -6.40
C LEU A 435 16.18 -11.00 -7.35
N TRP A 436 15.80 -11.04 -8.63
CA TRP A 436 16.43 -11.89 -9.62
C TRP A 436 17.87 -11.47 -9.98
N THR A 437 18.27 -10.24 -9.71
CA THR A 437 19.68 -9.82 -9.87
C THR A 437 20.60 -10.36 -8.77
N ARG A 438 20.06 -10.91 -7.67
CA ARG A 438 20.80 -11.32 -6.48
C ARG A 438 20.90 -12.83 -6.31
N THR A 439 20.40 -13.60 -7.25
CA THR A 439 20.45 -15.07 -7.26
C THR A 439 20.74 -15.60 -8.65
N ASP A 440 21.27 -16.81 -8.72
CA ASP A 440 21.40 -17.58 -9.96
C ASP A 440 20.17 -18.49 -10.21
N LEU A 441 19.23 -18.53 -9.25
CA LEU A 441 17.96 -19.26 -9.41
C LEU A 441 17.06 -18.57 -10.43
N ARG A 442 16.17 -19.37 -11.03
CA ARG A 442 15.15 -18.93 -11.99
C ARG A 442 13.76 -19.19 -11.40
N GLN A 443 12.75 -18.60 -12.01
CA GLN A 443 11.35 -18.84 -11.65
C GLN A 443 11.00 -20.33 -11.64
N SER A 444 11.56 -21.10 -12.60
CA SER A 444 11.38 -22.56 -12.69
C SER A 444 11.99 -23.36 -11.53
N ASP A 445 12.83 -22.75 -10.73
CA ASP A 445 13.48 -23.39 -9.58
C ASP A 445 12.66 -23.16 -8.27
N VAL A 446 11.53 -22.43 -8.37
CA VAL A 446 10.64 -22.12 -7.24
C VAL A 446 9.52 -23.15 -7.18
N ASP A 447 9.47 -23.91 -6.09
CA ASP A 447 8.42 -24.91 -5.87
C ASP A 447 7.13 -24.32 -5.28
N VAL A 448 7.25 -23.27 -4.45
CA VAL A 448 6.11 -22.64 -3.76
C VAL A 448 6.31 -21.13 -3.72
N ALA A 449 5.27 -20.37 -4.07
CA ALA A 449 5.24 -18.92 -3.93
C ALA A 449 4.17 -18.52 -2.91
N LEU A 450 4.56 -17.77 -1.89
CA LEU A 450 3.67 -17.14 -0.92
C LEU A 450 3.60 -15.65 -1.26
N LEU A 451 2.54 -15.27 -1.97
CA LEU A 451 2.37 -13.93 -2.49
C LEU A 451 1.42 -13.12 -1.60
N TYR A 452 1.71 -11.82 -1.45
CA TYR A 452 0.82 -10.94 -0.72
C TYR A 452 -0.49 -10.77 -1.49
N ASP A 453 -1.60 -11.08 -0.82
CA ASP A 453 -2.95 -11.09 -1.36
C ASP A 453 -3.92 -10.23 -0.55
N GLY A 454 -3.44 -9.12 0.01
CA GLY A 454 -4.30 -8.12 0.67
C GLY A 454 -5.47 -7.70 -0.21
N PHE A 455 -5.24 -7.70 -1.54
CA PHE A 455 -6.28 -7.73 -2.58
C PHE A 455 -5.93 -8.79 -3.60
N THR A 456 -6.92 -9.39 -4.26
CA THR A 456 -6.68 -10.35 -5.35
C THR A 456 -5.80 -9.77 -6.45
N PHE A 457 -5.95 -8.47 -6.75
CA PHE A 457 -5.11 -7.77 -7.72
C PHE A 457 -3.65 -7.59 -7.27
N ASN A 458 -3.37 -7.47 -5.97
CA ASN A 458 -1.99 -7.48 -5.47
C ASN A 458 -1.31 -8.83 -5.81
N CYS A 459 -2.00 -9.94 -5.56
CA CYS A 459 -1.48 -11.26 -5.88
C CYS A 459 -1.19 -11.41 -7.38
N LEU A 460 -2.12 -10.97 -8.24
CA LEU A 460 -1.90 -10.94 -9.70
C LEU A 460 -0.67 -10.12 -10.08
N SER A 461 -0.55 -8.91 -9.52
CA SER A 461 0.59 -8.02 -9.78
C SER A 461 1.93 -8.66 -9.40
N TRP A 462 1.99 -9.36 -8.26
CA TRP A 462 3.19 -10.09 -7.86
C TRP A 462 3.50 -11.28 -8.76
N ILE A 463 2.48 -12.04 -9.20
CA ILE A 463 2.67 -13.15 -10.15
C ILE A 463 3.36 -12.63 -11.42
N GLU A 464 2.83 -11.56 -12.00
CA GLU A 464 3.37 -11.01 -13.25
C GLU A 464 4.73 -10.31 -13.07
N ALA A 465 4.93 -9.61 -11.96
CA ALA A 465 6.20 -8.92 -11.69
C ALA A 465 7.36 -9.92 -11.47
N LEU A 466 7.08 -11.06 -10.86
CA LEU A 466 8.07 -12.12 -10.63
C LEU A 466 8.34 -12.97 -11.90
N GLY A 467 7.43 -13.07 -12.85
CA GLY A 467 7.56 -13.76 -14.13
C GLY A 467 6.88 -15.12 -14.13
#